data_293e2619499acee4d9264f73df14e150
#
_entry.id   293e2619499acee4d9264f73df14e150
#
_cell.length_a   1.000
_cell.length_b   1.000
_cell.length_c   1.000
_cell.angle_alpha   90.00
_cell.angle_beta   90.00
_cell.angle_gamma   90.00
#
_symmetry.space_group_name_H-M   'P 1'
#
loop_
_entity.id
_entity.type
_entity.pdbx_description
1 polymer ?
#
loop_
_entity_poly.entity_id
_entity_poly.type
_entity_poly.pdbx_seq_one_letter_code
_entity_poly.pdbx_strand_id
1 'polypeptide(L)'
;MFRIDFGAKVRQEDGNLKLVLIELQKTWLETETLRFRQYLGTQYANPDNIIKDSNPHGYGIPMITVYLLGHRVGEIEEPVLYVRHKSYNYDGVEVTKGLPDPFVESLVHDSIIVQIPLLHGHVNNRLVEILSIFDQTNKDVHNRQVLNIDEAIYEGDSEMLHILHRLLAAASDSKLRQDMNVEDEYFSAIETRDTAIMNRDKKIAEQDIHIAEQSAHIAEQSAHIAEQNVKLEEQRST
;
A
#
# COMPACT_ATOMS: atom_id res chain seq x y z
N MET A 1 -5.29 14.80 -2.26
CA MET A 1 -4.40 14.74 -1.07
C MET A 1 -4.26 13.27 -0.72
N PHE A 2 -3.06 12.71 -0.81
CA PHE A 2 -2.82 11.30 -0.48
C PHE A 2 -2.60 11.17 1.02
N ARG A 3 -3.37 10.35 1.70
CA ARG A 3 -3.33 10.18 3.15
C ARG A 3 -3.34 8.69 3.49
N ILE A 4 -2.46 8.28 4.38
CA ILE A 4 -2.50 6.96 5.02
C ILE A 4 -3.64 6.95 6.05
N ASP A 5 -4.30 5.81 6.23
CA ASP A 5 -5.46 5.73 7.11
C ASP A 5 -5.11 6.04 8.57
N PHE A 6 -4.01 5.48 9.04
CA PHE A 6 -3.55 5.73 10.40
C PHE A 6 -2.04 5.80 10.49
N GLY A 7 -1.52 6.77 11.24
CA GLY A 7 -0.09 6.92 11.52
C GLY A 7 0.15 7.33 12.97
N ALA A 8 1.08 6.65 13.64
CA ALA A 8 1.47 6.95 15.01
C ALA A 8 2.97 6.89 15.21
N LYS A 9 3.52 7.84 16.00
CA LYS A 9 4.88 7.76 16.52
C LYS A 9 4.86 7.02 17.85
N VAL A 10 5.34 5.79 17.83
CA VAL A 10 5.36 4.89 18.99
C VAL A 10 6.72 4.96 19.65
N ARG A 11 6.76 5.27 20.96
CA ARG A 11 7.98 5.18 21.75
C ARG A 11 8.19 3.73 22.17
N GLN A 12 9.34 3.20 21.81
CA GLN A 12 9.75 1.84 22.16
C GLN A 12 10.31 1.79 23.60
N GLU A 13 10.48 0.60 24.15
CA GLU A 13 11.02 0.38 25.49
C GLU A 13 12.44 0.96 25.68
N ASP A 14 13.24 0.96 24.61
CA ASP A 14 14.58 1.56 24.57
C ASP A 14 14.57 3.09 24.46
N GLY A 15 13.38 3.71 24.44
CA GLY A 15 13.18 5.15 24.33
C GLY A 15 13.17 5.69 22.89
N ASN A 16 13.54 4.89 21.90
CA ASN A 16 13.53 5.28 20.50
C ASN A 16 12.11 5.44 19.96
N LEU A 17 11.95 6.31 18.97
CA LEU A 17 10.68 6.47 18.24
C LEU A 17 10.65 5.56 17.02
N LYS A 18 9.47 4.99 16.76
CA LYS A 18 9.15 4.27 15.53
C LYS A 18 7.87 4.83 14.94
N LEU A 19 7.86 5.14 13.65
CA LEU A 19 6.66 5.55 12.94
C LEU A 19 5.93 4.30 12.44
N VAL A 20 4.75 4.07 12.99
CA VAL A 20 3.87 2.98 12.58
C VAL A 20 2.79 3.55 11.67
N LEU A 21 2.70 3.02 10.46
CA LEU A 21 1.71 3.40 9.46
C LEU A 21 0.80 2.21 9.21
N ILE A 22 -0.51 2.41 9.31
CA ILE A 22 -1.50 1.35 9.08
C ILE A 22 -2.38 1.77 7.93
N GLU A 23 -2.54 0.88 6.97
CA GLU A 23 -3.41 1.04 5.80
C GLU A 23 -4.42 -0.10 5.77
N LEU A 24 -5.69 0.22 5.58
CA LEU A 24 -6.77 -0.73 5.43
C LEU A 24 -7.27 -0.70 4.00
N GLN A 25 -7.22 -1.85 3.33
CA GLN A 25 -7.69 -1.96 1.94
C GLN A 25 -8.70 -3.08 1.81
N LYS A 26 -9.93 -2.73 1.49
CA LYS A 26 -11.05 -3.66 1.42
C LYS A 26 -11.01 -4.54 0.18
N THR A 27 -10.70 -3.94 -0.96
CA THR A 27 -10.72 -4.59 -2.27
C THR A 27 -9.46 -4.25 -3.05
N TRP A 28 -9.03 -5.17 -3.92
CA TRP A 28 -7.91 -4.91 -4.82
C TRP A 28 -8.30 -3.92 -5.92
N LEU A 29 -7.44 -2.91 -6.13
CA LEU A 29 -7.48 -2.00 -7.26
C LEU A 29 -6.14 -2.03 -7.98
N GLU A 30 -6.12 -1.93 -9.31
CA GLU A 30 -4.88 -1.96 -10.11
C GLU A 30 -3.88 -0.86 -9.70
N THR A 31 -4.38 0.24 -9.17
CA THR A 31 -3.59 1.41 -8.75
C THR A 31 -3.11 1.36 -7.30
N GLU A 32 -3.48 0.33 -6.55
CA GLU A 32 -3.27 0.22 -5.10
C GLU A 32 -1.78 0.32 -4.71
N THR A 33 -0.93 -0.45 -5.38
CA THR A 33 0.51 -0.43 -5.12
C THR A 33 1.12 0.95 -5.34
N LEU A 34 0.68 1.69 -6.37
CA LEU A 34 1.16 3.04 -6.63
C LEU A 34 0.70 4.02 -5.55
N ARG A 35 -0.54 3.88 -5.09
CA ARG A 35 -1.08 4.69 -4.00
C ARG A 35 -0.29 4.48 -2.71
N PHE A 36 -0.04 3.22 -2.31
CA PHE A 36 0.78 2.91 -1.14
C PHE A 36 2.18 3.52 -1.24
N ARG A 37 2.82 3.44 -2.41
CA ARG A 37 4.12 4.07 -2.64
C ARG A 37 4.08 5.58 -2.53
N GLN A 38 3.00 6.23 -2.98
CA GLN A 38 2.81 7.67 -2.83
C GLN A 38 2.61 8.07 -1.36
N TYR A 39 1.85 7.28 -0.59
CA TYR A 39 1.68 7.51 0.85
C TYR A 39 3.01 7.40 1.58
N LEU A 40 3.78 6.35 1.32
CA LEU A 40 5.11 6.16 1.89
C LEU A 40 6.05 7.31 1.50
N GLY A 41 6.06 7.71 0.23
CA GLY A 41 6.85 8.84 -0.26
C GLY A 41 6.55 10.14 0.49
N THR A 42 5.26 10.40 0.77
CA THR A 42 4.83 11.55 1.58
C THR A 42 5.37 11.46 3.01
N GLN A 43 5.37 10.28 3.63
CA GLN A 43 5.89 10.09 4.99
C GLN A 43 7.41 10.21 5.05
N TYR A 44 8.13 9.68 4.05
CA TYR A 44 9.58 9.85 3.94
C TYR A 44 9.98 11.31 3.76
N ALA A 45 9.21 12.09 3.01
CA ALA A 45 9.47 13.52 2.76
C ALA A 45 8.98 14.44 3.88
N ASN A 46 8.24 13.92 4.86
CA ASN A 46 7.65 14.75 5.91
C ASN A 46 8.72 15.22 6.93
N PRO A 47 8.97 16.53 7.07
CA PRO A 47 9.97 17.04 8.00
C PRO A 47 9.66 16.74 9.47
N ASP A 48 8.39 16.48 9.82
CA ASP A 48 7.98 16.07 11.17
C ASP A 48 8.44 14.67 11.54
N ASN A 49 8.82 13.85 10.55
CA ASN A 49 9.34 12.50 10.75
C ASN A 49 10.88 12.45 10.80
N ILE A 50 11.53 13.57 11.09
CA ILE A 50 13.00 13.67 11.23
C ILE A 50 13.35 13.88 12.71
N ILE A 51 14.28 13.04 13.21
CA ILE A 51 14.87 13.18 14.57
C ILE A 51 16.04 14.15 14.48
N LYS A 52 15.99 15.25 15.23
CA LYS A 52 17.03 16.29 15.24
C LYS A 52 17.94 16.28 16.46
N ASP A 53 17.64 15.44 17.45
CA ASP A 53 18.19 15.52 18.81
C ASP A 53 19.70 15.25 18.92
N SER A 54 20.33 14.58 17.94
CA SER A 54 21.74 14.21 18.02
C SER A 54 22.56 14.51 16.77
N ASN A 55 21.93 15.00 15.71
CA ASN A 55 22.59 15.32 14.45
C ASN A 55 21.95 16.56 13.82
N PRO A 56 22.72 17.62 13.49
CA PRO A 56 22.18 18.83 12.84
C PRO A 56 21.49 18.54 11.50
N HIS A 57 21.82 17.45 10.84
CA HIS A 57 21.16 17.02 9.60
C HIS A 57 19.92 16.16 9.85
N GLY A 58 19.78 15.58 11.06
CA GLY A 58 18.68 14.68 11.42
C GLY A 58 18.67 13.37 10.62
N TYR A 59 17.99 12.38 11.16
CA TYR A 59 17.67 11.14 10.47
C TYR A 59 16.16 10.92 10.50
N GLY A 60 15.63 10.23 9.48
CA GLY A 60 14.22 9.85 9.49
C GLY A 60 13.92 8.89 10.65
N ILE A 61 12.72 9.04 11.25
CA ILE A 61 12.22 8.06 12.22
C ILE A 61 12.08 6.73 11.48
N PRO A 62 12.64 5.61 12.00
CA PRO A 62 12.44 4.29 11.41
C PRO A 62 10.96 3.97 11.29
N MET A 63 10.56 3.45 10.13
CA MET A 63 9.16 3.17 9.83
C MET A 63 8.86 1.67 9.85
N ILE A 64 7.63 1.34 10.20
CA ILE A 64 7.01 0.04 9.94
C ILE A 64 5.63 0.28 9.35
N THR A 65 5.31 -0.45 8.30
CA THR A 65 3.99 -0.39 7.66
C THR A 65 3.19 -1.64 7.99
N VAL A 66 1.90 -1.47 8.22
CA VAL A 66 0.96 -2.56 8.44
C VAL A 66 -0.16 -2.44 7.41
N TYR A 67 -0.28 -3.43 6.55
CA TYR A 67 -1.33 -3.50 5.54
C TYR A 67 -2.37 -4.53 5.97
N LEU A 68 -3.60 -4.07 6.25
CA LEU A 68 -4.74 -4.92 6.55
C LEU A 68 -5.57 -5.07 5.28
N LEU A 69 -5.40 -6.21 4.59
CA LEU A 69 -5.97 -6.44 3.27
C LEU A 69 -7.21 -7.32 3.34
N GLY A 70 -8.33 -6.83 2.82
CA GLY A 70 -9.58 -7.57 2.66
C GLY A 70 -9.56 -8.57 1.50
N HIS A 71 -8.41 -8.75 0.84
CA HIS A 71 -8.19 -9.64 -0.30
C HIS A 71 -6.88 -10.42 -0.14
N ARG A 72 -6.66 -11.40 -1.02
CA ARG A 72 -5.42 -12.18 -1.08
C ARG A 72 -4.40 -11.49 -1.98
N VAL A 73 -3.12 -11.67 -1.66
CA VAL A 73 -1.98 -11.16 -2.45
C VAL A 73 -1.38 -12.31 -3.26
N GLY A 74 -1.68 -12.32 -4.54
CA GLY A 74 -1.17 -13.34 -5.45
C GLY A 74 -1.48 -14.76 -4.97
N GLU A 75 -0.46 -15.63 -4.97
CA GLU A 75 -0.55 -17.04 -4.54
C GLU A 75 -0.02 -17.24 -3.09
N ILE A 76 0.18 -16.15 -2.33
CA ILE A 76 0.67 -16.23 -0.95
C ILE A 76 -0.43 -16.80 -0.05
N GLU A 77 -0.14 -17.91 0.62
CA GLU A 77 -1.09 -18.63 1.48
C GLU A 77 -0.97 -18.25 2.97
N GLU A 78 0.10 -17.52 3.34
CA GLU A 78 0.33 -17.10 4.72
C GLU A 78 -0.63 -15.97 5.11
N PRO A 79 -1.36 -16.08 6.25
CA PRO A 79 -2.28 -15.04 6.70
C PRO A 79 -1.56 -13.75 7.11
N VAL A 80 -0.34 -13.87 7.62
CA VAL A 80 0.50 -12.72 8.02
C VAL A 80 1.89 -12.90 7.46
N LEU A 81 2.33 -11.92 6.68
CA LEU A 81 3.65 -11.88 6.08
C LEU A 81 4.47 -10.74 6.71
N TYR A 82 5.64 -11.08 7.26
CA TYR A 82 6.62 -10.11 7.73
C TYR A 82 7.67 -9.88 6.64
N VAL A 83 7.69 -8.69 6.08
CA VAL A 83 8.73 -8.25 5.14
C VAL A 83 9.78 -7.49 5.93
N ARG A 84 11.01 -7.99 5.93
CA ARG A 84 12.13 -7.42 6.69
C ARG A 84 13.32 -7.17 5.79
N HIS A 85 14.02 -6.07 6.04
CA HIS A 85 15.26 -5.77 5.35
C HIS A 85 16.47 -6.37 6.07
N LYS A 86 17.55 -6.59 5.34
CA LYS A 86 18.86 -7.04 5.82
C LYS A 86 19.95 -6.30 5.06
N SER A 87 21.09 -6.06 5.72
CA SER A 87 22.25 -5.43 5.10
C SER A 87 23.33 -6.45 4.81
N TYR A 88 23.97 -6.35 3.65
CA TYR A 88 25.03 -7.24 3.20
C TYR A 88 26.25 -6.44 2.77
N ASN A 89 27.44 -7.01 2.96
CA ASN A 89 28.66 -6.47 2.37
C ASN A 89 28.73 -6.80 0.88
N TYR A 90 29.81 -6.31 0.20
CA TYR A 90 30.00 -6.54 -1.24
C TYR A 90 30.24 -8.02 -1.61
N ASP A 91 30.57 -8.90 -0.65
CA ASP A 91 30.70 -10.34 -0.84
C ASP A 91 29.39 -11.11 -0.60
N GLY A 92 28.28 -10.40 -0.26
CA GLY A 92 26.99 -11.01 0.03
C GLY A 92 26.89 -11.60 1.44
N VAL A 93 27.81 -11.26 2.35
CA VAL A 93 27.77 -11.68 3.77
C VAL A 93 26.95 -10.69 4.58
N GLU A 94 26.01 -11.19 5.40
CA GLU A 94 25.19 -10.36 6.27
C GLU A 94 26.03 -9.55 7.26
N VAL A 95 25.77 -8.24 7.31
CA VAL A 95 26.42 -7.30 8.22
C VAL A 95 25.50 -7.05 9.39
N THR A 96 25.99 -7.37 10.60
CA THR A 96 25.27 -7.14 11.87
C THR A 96 25.98 -6.14 12.78
N LYS A 97 27.31 -6.01 12.64
CA LYS A 97 28.11 -5.09 13.45
C LYS A 97 27.86 -3.63 13.03
N GLY A 98 27.48 -2.80 14.00
CA GLY A 98 27.15 -1.40 13.77
C GLY A 98 25.71 -1.14 13.31
N LEU A 99 24.90 -2.19 13.19
CA LEU A 99 23.47 -2.10 12.88
C LEU A 99 22.62 -2.41 14.15
N PRO A 100 21.42 -1.80 14.25
CA PRO A 100 20.84 -0.82 13.35
C PRO A 100 21.57 0.53 13.37
N ASP A 101 21.81 1.13 12.21
CA ASP A 101 22.37 2.47 12.05
C ASP A 101 21.27 3.46 11.68
N PRO A 102 21.18 4.65 12.30
CA PRO A 102 20.09 5.59 12.07
C PRO A 102 19.94 6.05 10.60
N PHE A 103 21.04 6.17 9.88
CA PHE A 103 20.99 6.53 8.46
C PHE A 103 20.40 5.41 7.63
N VAL A 104 20.87 4.17 7.84
CA VAL A 104 20.37 2.98 7.13
C VAL A 104 18.89 2.78 7.40
N GLU A 105 18.48 2.83 8.68
CA GLU A 105 17.08 2.68 9.10
C GLU A 105 16.17 3.78 8.54
N SER A 106 16.71 4.97 8.27
CA SER A 106 15.94 6.07 7.67
C SER A 106 15.64 5.89 6.19
N LEU A 107 16.33 4.98 5.49
CA LEU A 107 16.19 4.75 4.05
C LEU A 107 15.24 3.61 3.70
N VAL A 108 14.92 2.76 4.66
CA VAL A 108 14.14 1.53 4.47
C VAL A 108 13.04 1.40 5.51
N HIS A 109 12.11 0.49 5.30
CA HIS A 109 11.10 0.13 6.28
C HIS A 109 10.77 -1.36 6.22
N ASP A 110 10.38 -1.90 7.35
CA ASP A 110 9.77 -3.23 7.43
C ASP A 110 8.26 -3.12 7.20
N SER A 111 7.65 -4.21 6.74
CA SER A 111 6.22 -4.27 6.52
C SER A 111 5.61 -5.51 7.17
N ILE A 112 4.37 -5.38 7.64
CA ILE A 112 3.50 -6.46 8.06
C ILE A 112 2.30 -6.45 7.10
N ILE A 113 2.13 -7.53 6.36
CA ILE A 113 1.00 -7.68 5.44
C ILE A 113 0.07 -8.73 6.04
N VAL A 114 -1.19 -8.34 6.27
CA VAL A 114 -2.22 -9.19 6.85
C VAL A 114 -3.27 -9.46 5.78
N GLN A 115 -3.44 -10.71 5.42
CA GLN A 115 -4.49 -11.18 4.51
C GLN A 115 -5.70 -11.63 5.33
N ILE A 116 -6.64 -10.72 5.61
CA ILE A 116 -7.82 -10.98 6.44
C ILE A 116 -8.59 -12.25 6.01
N PRO A 117 -8.77 -12.55 4.71
CA PRO A 117 -9.45 -13.77 4.28
C PRO A 117 -8.76 -15.08 4.69
N LEU A 118 -7.48 -15.03 5.11
CA LEU A 118 -6.71 -16.22 5.49
C LEU A 118 -6.49 -16.35 7.01
N LEU A 119 -7.04 -15.45 7.83
CA LEU A 119 -6.82 -15.45 9.28
C LEU A 119 -7.43 -16.65 10.00
N HIS A 120 -8.41 -17.32 9.42
CA HIS A 120 -9.13 -18.40 10.05
C HIS A 120 -8.22 -19.55 10.52
N GLY A 121 -8.32 -19.92 11.79
CA GLY A 121 -7.62 -21.06 12.38
C GLY A 121 -6.13 -20.89 12.66
N HIS A 122 -5.55 -19.73 12.35
CA HIS A 122 -4.12 -19.47 12.49
C HIS A 122 -3.78 -18.57 13.69
N VAL A 123 -4.09 -19.01 14.90
CA VAL A 123 -3.75 -18.25 16.12
C VAL A 123 -2.48 -18.84 16.73
N ASN A 124 -1.32 -18.24 16.45
CA ASN A 124 -0.03 -18.72 16.92
C ASN A 124 0.84 -17.66 17.63
N ASN A 125 0.38 -16.41 17.65
CA ASN A 125 1.05 -15.33 18.38
C ASN A 125 0.06 -14.20 18.72
N ARG A 126 0.48 -13.26 19.58
CA ARG A 126 -0.37 -12.17 20.06
C ARG A 126 -0.95 -11.28 18.95
N LEU A 127 -0.17 -11.00 17.89
CA LEU A 127 -0.66 -10.22 16.77
C LEU A 127 -1.81 -10.93 16.06
N VAL A 128 -1.63 -12.21 15.77
CA VAL A 128 -2.66 -13.00 15.08
C VAL A 128 -3.89 -13.20 15.97
N GLU A 129 -3.71 -13.30 17.28
CA GLU A 129 -4.82 -13.32 18.24
C GLU A 129 -5.63 -12.03 18.18
N ILE A 130 -4.97 -10.86 18.21
CA ILE A 130 -5.66 -9.56 18.06
C ILE A 130 -6.36 -9.47 16.70
N LEU A 131 -5.72 -9.94 15.65
CA LEU A 131 -6.28 -9.89 14.30
C LEU A 131 -7.43 -10.89 14.08
N SER A 132 -7.54 -11.94 14.92
CA SER A 132 -8.62 -12.93 14.81
C SER A 132 -10.03 -12.32 14.99
N ILE A 133 -10.13 -11.17 15.64
CA ILE A 133 -11.39 -10.43 15.71
C ILE A 133 -11.93 -9.99 14.34
N PHE A 134 -11.06 -9.92 13.31
CA PHE A 134 -11.43 -9.59 11.94
C PHE A 134 -11.69 -10.83 11.08
N ASP A 135 -11.65 -12.04 11.66
CA ASP A 135 -11.93 -13.28 10.94
C ASP A 135 -13.33 -13.26 10.32
N GLN A 136 -13.35 -13.31 9.00
CA GLN A 136 -14.58 -13.18 8.21
C GLN A 136 -15.47 -14.42 8.26
N THR A 137 -15.00 -15.52 8.83
CA THR A 137 -15.83 -16.72 9.09
C THR A 137 -16.84 -16.47 10.22
N ASN A 138 -16.56 -15.48 11.08
CA ASN A 138 -17.44 -15.04 12.16
C ASN A 138 -18.58 -14.10 11.69
N LYS A 139 -18.73 -13.90 10.36
CA LYS A 139 -19.83 -13.08 9.83
C LYS A 139 -21.18 -13.67 10.16
N ASP A 140 -22.09 -12.78 10.59
CA ASP A 140 -23.49 -13.17 10.76
C ASP A 140 -24.11 -13.60 9.42
N VAL A 141 -24.90 -14.67 9.46
CA VAL A 141 -25.53 -15.26 8.25
C VAL A 141 -26.56 -14.33 7.64
N HIS A 142 -27.25 -13.55 8.48
CA HIS A 142 -28.34 -12.65 8.06
C HIS A 142 -27.84 -11.22 7.81
N ASN A 143 -26.74 -10.83 8.47
CA ASN A 143 -26.16 -9.49 8.32
C ASN A 143 -24.63 -9.57 8.14
N ARG A 144 -24.18 -9.62 6.91
CA ARG A 144 -22.74 -9.72 6.56
C ARG A 144 -21.87 -8.55 7.01
N GLN A 145 -22.47 -7.48 7.54
CA GLN A 145 -21.75 -6.34 8.12
C GLN A 145 -21.46 -6.52 9.62
N VAL A 146 -21.96 -7.59 10.22
CA VAL A 146 -21.77 -7.92 11.63
C VAL A 146 -20.88 -9.15 11.76
N LEU A 147 -19.93 -9.08 12.69
CA LEU A 147 -19.13 -10.23 13.13
C LEU A 147 -19.67 -10.71 14.49
N ASN A 148 -19.93 -12.01 14.60
CA ASN A 148 -20.31 -12.65 15.87
C ASN A 148 -19.03 -13.11 16.56
N ILE A 149 -18.64 -12.44 17.63
CA ILE A 149 -17.45 -12.76 18.40
C ILE A 149 -17.88 -13.18 19.79
N ASP A 150 -17.42 -14.35 20.23
CA ASP A 150 -17.66 -14.84 21.58
C ASP A 150 -16.64 -14.20 22.55
N GLU A 151 -17.12 -13.27 23.38
CA GLU A 151 -16.28 -12.59 24.37
C GLU A 151 -15.69 -13.55 25.43
N ALA A 152 -16.34 -14.69 25.66
CA ALA A 152 -15.87 -15.67 26.65
C ALA A 152 -14.50 -16.26 26.27
N ILE A 153 -14.14 -16.29 25.00
CA ILE A 153 -12.83 -16.75 24.51
C ILE A 153 -11.70 -15.85 25.06
N TYR A 154 -11.99 -14.59 25.32
CA TYR A 154 -11.02 -13.58 25.78
C TYR A 154 -11.15 -13.28 27.28
N GLU A 155 -11.83 -14.16 28.06
CA GLU A 155 -11.94 -14.00 29.49
C GLU A 155 -10.54 -13.99 30.14
N GLY A 156 -10.21 -12.91 30.87
CA GLY A 156 -8.88 -12.68 31.44
C GLY A 156 -7.93 -11.86 30.59
N ASP A 157 -8.25 -11.57 29.33
CA ASP A 157 -7.49 -10.69 28.46
C ASP A 157 -8.13 -9.28 28.39
N SER A 158 -7.68 -8.40 29.29
CA SER A 158 -8.25 -7.05 29.42
C SER A 158 -8.02 -6.19 28.17
N GLU A 159 -6.94 -6.40 27.40
CA GLU A 159 -6.68 -5.65 26.19
C GLU A 159 -7.64 -6.07 25.06
N MET A 160 -7.84 -7.37 24.88
CA MET A 160 -8.78 -7.88 23.88
C MET A 160 -10.21 -7.46 24.19
N LEU A 161 -10.63 -7.60 25.44
CA LEU A 161 -11.95 -7.14 25.87
C LEU A 161 -12.12 -5.63 25.65
N HIS A 162 -11.07 -4.83 25.91
CA HIS A 162 -11.12 -3.39 25.64
C HIS A 162 -11.29 -3.09 24.14
N ILE A 163 -10.57 -3.79 23.25
CA ILE A 163 -10.71 -3.66 21.81
C ILE A 163 -12.12 -4.04 21.37
N LEU A 164 -12.63 -5.20 21.83
CA LEU A 164 -13.97 -5.67 21.48
C LEU A 164 -15.06 -4.70 21.93
N HIS A 165 -14.98 -4.20 23.18
CA HIS A 165 -15.94 -3.23 23.68
C HIS A 165 -15.89 -1.91 22.89
N ARG A 166 -14.72 -1.47 22.45
CA ARG A 166 -14.59 -0.28 21.59
C ARG A 166 -15.22 -0.51 20.22
N LEU A 167 -14.98 -1.67 19.60
CA LEU A 167 -15.59 -2.03 18.32
C LEU A 167 -17.12 -2.16 18.44
N LEU A 168 -17.61 -2.78 19.53
CA LEU A 168 -19.03 -2.93 19.79
C LEU A 168 -19.71 -1.57 20.02
N ALA A 169 -19.07 -0.68 20.77
CA ALA A 169 -19.56 0.69 20.99
C ALA A 169 -19.63 1.46 19.65
N ALA A 170 -18.59 1.38 18.83
CA ALA A 170 -18.58 1.99 17.50
C ALA A 170 -19.66 1.40 16.58
N ALA A 171 -19.84 0.08 16.59
CA ALA A 171 -20.87 -0.60 15.82
C ALA A 171 -22.31 -0.26 16.29
N SER A 172 -22.48 0.11 17.57
CA SER A 172 -23.77 0.48 18.15
C SER A 172 -24.13 1.95 17.94
N ASP A 173 -23.14 2.81 17.66
CA ASP A 173 -23.34 4.22 17.40
C ASP A 173 -23.83 4.45 15.97
N SER A 174 -25.11 4.83 15.84
CA SER A 174 -25.75 5.06 14.54
C SER A 174 -25.12 6.24 13.78
N LYS A 175 -24.68 7.27 14.49
CA LYS A 175 -24.05 8.45 13.89
C LYS A 175 -22.66 8.09 13.36
N LEU A 176 -21.85 7.39 14.18
CA LEU A 176 -20.53 6.94 13.78
C LEU A 176 -20.60 6.00 12.56
N ARG A 177 -21.57 5.07 12.51
CA ARG A 177 -21.80 4.20 11.35
C ARG A 177 -22.21 5.00 10.10
N GLN A 178 -23.05 6.01 10.26
CA GLN A 178 -23.42 6.86 9.13
C GLN A 178 -22.24 7.68 8.62
N ASP A 179 -21.45 8.26 9.52
CA ASP A 179 -20.25 9.02 9.18
C ASP A 179 -19.21 8.13 8.45
N MET A 180 -19.00 6.90 8.94
CA MET A 180 -18.12 5.91 8.30
C MET A 180 -18.63 5.49 6.90
N ASN A 181 -19.94 5.28 6.73
CA ASN A 181 -20.49 4.93 5.42
C ASN A 181 -20.34 6.07 4.41
N VAL A 182 -20.57 7.31 4.83
CA VAL A 182 -20.37 8.50 3.97
C VAL A 182 -18.91 8.67 3.61
N GLU A 183 -18.00 8.44 4.56
CA GLU A 183 -16.56 8.49 4.33
C GLU A 183 -16.12 7.38 3.35
N ASP A 184 -16.57 6.14 3.55
CA ASP A 184 -16.33 5.01 2.66
C ASP A 184 -16.82 5.28 1.22
N GLU A 185 -18.04 5.80 1.06
CA GLU A 185 -18.60 6.15 -0.24
C GLU A 185 -17.79 7.26 -0.92
N TYR A 186 -17.40 8.28 -0.16
CA TYR A 186 -16.61 9.40 -0.66
C TYR A 186 -15.21 8.94 -1.13
N PHE A 187 -14.49 8.19 -0.30
CA PHE A 187 -13.15 7.70 -0.66
C PHE A 187 -13.21 6.67 -1.79
N SER A 188 -14.17 5.77 -1.79
CA SER A 188 -14.39 4.81 -2.88
C SER A 188 -14.65 5.51 -4.22
N ALA A 189 -15.42 6.60 -4.21
CA ALA A 189 -15.67 7.40 -5.42
C ALA A 189 -14.40 8.10 -5.92
N ILE A 190 -13.58 8.66 -5.00
CA ILE A 190 -12.28 9.26 -5.34
C ILE A 190 -11.34 8.21 -5.92
N GLU A 191 -11.20 7.06 -5.26
CA GLU A 191 -10.35 5.95 -5.69
C GLU A 191 -10.72 5.44 -7.07
N THR A 192 -12.01 5.25 -7.31
CA THR A 192 -12.52 4.84 -8.63
C THR A 192 -12.18 5.87 -9.70
N ARG A 193 -12.30 7.16 -9.38
CA ARG A 193 -11.97 8.24 -10.30
C ARG A 193 -10.47 8.29 -10.58
N ASP A 194 -9.64 8.19 -9.55
CA ASP A 194 -8.19 8.24 -9.68
C ASP A 194 -7.67 7.03 -10.47
N THR A 195 -8.23 5.85 -10.24
CA THR A 195 -7.99 4.64 -11.05
C THR A 195 -8.36 4.86 -12.52
N ALA A 196 -9.52 5.47 -12.79
CA ALA A 196 -9.96 5.77 -14.15
C ALA A 196 -9.05 6.80 -14.85
N ILE A 197 -8.54 7.78 -14.11
CA ILE A 197 -7.57 8.77 -14.63
C ILE A 197 -6.27 8.07 -15.00
N MET A 198 -5.70 7.26 -14.11
CA MET A 198 -4.45 6.55 -14.38
C MET A 198 -4.54 5.59 -15.56
N ASN A 199 -5.65 4.87 -15.70
CA ASN A 199 -5.89 3.99 -16.84
C ASN A 199 -6.02 4.77 -18.13
N ARG A 200 -6.60 5.95 -18.09
CA ARG A 200 -6.68 6.86 -19.24
C ARG A 200 -5.30 7.40 -19.61
N ASP A 201 -4.53 7.84 -18.65
CA ASP A 201 -3.17 8.37 -18.87
C ASP A 201 -2.26 7.30 -19.49
N LYS A 202 -2.35 6.05 -19.00
CA LYS A 202 -1.66 4.90 -19.59
C LYS A 202 -2.07 4.70 -21.06
N LYS A 203 -3.38 4.74 -21.36
CA LYS A 203 -3.90 4.59 -22.72
C LYS A 203 -3.47 5.75 -23.64
N ILE A 204 -3.40 6.96 -23.12
CA ILE A 204 -2.89 8.12 -23.85
C ILE A 204 -1.41 7.89 -24.21
N ALA A 205 -0.59 7.49 -23.26
CA ALA A 205 0.82 7.20 -23.51
C ALA A 205 1.03 6.07 -24.57
N GLU A 206 0.23 5.02 -24.52
CA GLU A 206 0.23 3.96 -25.53
C GLU A 206 -0.18 4.49 -26.93
N GLN A 207 -1.18 5.37 -26.98
CA GLN A 207 -1.62 6.01 -28.23
C GLN A 207 -0.56 6.96 -28.79
N ASP A 208 0.13 7.72 -27.94
CA ASP A 208 1.21 8.63 -28.35
C ASP A 208 2.37 7.86 -28.99
N ILE A 209 2.75 6.72 -28.43
CA ILE A 209 3.74 5.83 -29.04
C ILE A 209 3.30 5.36 -30.42
N HIS A 210 2.05 4.91 -30.55
CA HIS A 210 1.52 4.43 -31.82
C HIS A 210 1.42 5.55 -32.88
N ILE A 211 1.05 6.76 -32.49
CA ILE A 211 1.04 7.94 -33.38
C ILE A 211 2.47 8.27 -33.83
N ALA A 212 3.46 8.17 -32.96
CA ALA A 212 4.85 8.39 -33.33
C ALA A 212 5.34 7.36 -34.36
N GLU A 213 5.01 6.08 -34.16
CA GLU A 213 5.33 4.99 -35.12
C GLU A 213 4.66 5.20 -36.48
N GLN A 214 3.37 5.56 -36.48
CA GLN A 214 2.65 5.86 -37.72
C GLN A 214 3.24 7.07 -38.45
N SER A 215 3.61 8.11 -37.71
CA SER A 215 4.23 9.31 -38.27
C SER A 215 5.57 9.01 -38.93
N ALA A 216 6.39 8.17 -38.29
CA ALA A 216 7.66 7.72 -38.87
C ALA A 216 7.43 6.92 -40.17
N HIS A 217 6.46 6.02 -40.18
CA HIS A 217 6.13 5.22 -41.36
C HIS A 217 5.59 6.09 -42.52
N ILE A 218 4.76 7.09 -42.24
CA ILE A 218 4.28 8.04 -43.25
C ILE A 218 5.46 8.84 -43.84
N ALA A 219 6.40 9.26 -43.01
CA ALA A 219 7.59 9.97 -43.46
C ALA A 219 8.44 9.12 -44.42
N GLU A 220 8.64 7.84 -44.08
CA GLU A 220 9.37 6.86 -44.92
C GLU A 220 8.65 6.65 -46.26
N GLN A 221 7.34 6.43 -46.24
CA GLN A 221 6.54 6.28 -47.46
C GLN A 221 6.61 7.54 -48.36
N SER A 222 6.54 8.71 -47.73
CA SER A 222 6.62 9.99 -48.46
C SER A 222 7.96 10.19 -49.15
N ALA A 223 9.06 9.82 -48.49
CA ALA A 223 10.41 9.83 -49.05
C ALA A 223 10.54 8.85 -50.22
N HIS A 224 9.98 7.65 -50.10
CA HIS A 224 9.98 6.66 -51.15
C HIS A 224 9.17 7.12 -52.41
N ILE A 225 8.02 7.72 -52.21
CA ILE A 225 7.19 8.29 -53.29
C ILE A 225 7.95 9.42 -53.98
N ALA A 226 8.65 10.28 -53.25
CA ALA A 226 9.45 11.35 -53.83
C ALA A 226 10.57 10.79 -54.69
N GLU A 227 11.29 9.76 -54.26
CA GLU A 227 12.32 9.08 -55.02
C GLU A 227 11.75 8.44 -56.31
N GLN A 228 10.60 7.79 -56.21
CA GLN A 228 9.94 7.19 -57.38
C GLN A 228 9.55 8.24 -58.42
N ASN A 229 9.02 9.39 -57.97
CA ASN A 229 8.66 10.47 -58.85
C ASN A 229 9.86 11.05 -59.61
N VAL A 230 10.97 11.23 -58.94
CA VAL A 230 12.25 11.66 -59.59
C VAL A 230 12.69 10.66 -60.68
N LYS A 231 12.67 9.36 -60.39
CA LYS A 231 13.01 8.32 -61.39
C LYS A 231 12.08 8.30 -62.56
N LEU A 232 10.79 8.55 -62.36
CA LEU A 232 9.79 8.64 -63.45
C LEU A 232 9.98 9.89 -64.33
N GLU A 233 10.37 11.01 -63.74
CA GLU A 233 10.69 12.22 -64.51
C GLU A 233 11.96 12.06 -65.35
N GLU A 234 13.00 11.42 -64.82
CA GLU A 234 14.22 11.08 -65.56
C GLU A 234 13.93 10.18 -66.76
N GLN A 235 13.07 9.16 -66.61
CA GLN A 235 12.67 8.24 -67.68
C GLN A 235 11.82 8.92 -68.75
N ARG A 236 11.08 10.02 -68.47
CA ARG A 236 10.28 10.78 -69.43
C ARG A 236 11.10 11.78 -70.23
N SER A 237 12.31 12.12 -69.74
CA SER A 237 13.19 13.10 -70.36
C SER A 237 14.25 12.48 -71.28
N THR A 238 14.26 11.16 -71.36
CA THR A 238 15.10 10.36 -72.28
C THR A 238 14.28 9.84 -73.45
#